data_6c77d7446318044fc53c8543e743d82a
#
_entry.id   6c77d7446318044fc53c8543e743d82a
#
_cell.length_a   1.000
_cell.length_b   1.000
_cell.length_c   1.000
_cell.angle_alpha   90.00
_cell.angle_beta   90.00
_cell.angle_gamma   90.00
#
_symmetry.space_group_name_H-M   'P 1'
#
loop_
_entity.id
_entity.type
_entity.pdbx_description
1 polymer ?
#
loop_
_entity_poly.entity_id
_entity_poly.type
_entity_poly.pdbx_seq_one_letter_code
_entity_poly.pdbx_strand_id
1 'polypeptide(L)'
;MRIDSLIGDGYYLEGICIYNQFMTIKEFFSSRIRAFGHAFRGWAFVLRTQHNAWIHSVFATVVVLVGLWLGLDRQDWAIIVLTIAMVFTVEFINTAIEAVVDLASPVHHPLAKVGKDVGAGAVLVAALAGVVIGLLILGPPLWAKLILIFGK
;
A
#
# COMPACT_ATOMS: atom_id res chain seq x y z
N MET A 1 -38.12 3.16 44.44
CA MET A 1 -36.72 3.64 44.26
C MET A 1 -36.46 3.64 42.73
N ARG A 2 -36.43 4.82 42.13
CA ARG A 2 -36.40 5.00 40.66
C ARG A 2 -34.97 4.82 40.19
N ILE A 3 -34.76 3.97 39.15
CA ILE A 3 -33.45 3.65 38.56
C ILE A 3 -32.97 4.79 37.64
N ASP A 4 -33.82 5.79 37.37
CA ASP A 4 -33.56 6.88 36.43
C ASP A 4 -32.54 7.93 36.90
N SER A 5 -32.07 7.84 38.17
CA SER A 5 -31.13 8.80 38.75
C SER A 5 -29.65 8.37 38.68
N LEU A 6 -29.35 7.22 38.09
CA LEU A 6 -27.97 6.68 38.04
C LEU A 6 -27.32 6.81 36.63
N ILE A 7 -27.98 7.44 35.66
CA ILE A 7 -27.45 7.57 34.27
C ILE A 7 -26.97 9.02 34.00
N GLY A 8 -26.81 9.84 35.01
CA GLY A 8 -26.57 11.29 34.87
C GLY A 8 -25.13 11.77 35.04
N ASP A 9 -24.25 11.01 35.64
CA ASP A 9 -22.90 11.51 35.95
C ASP A 9 -21.84 10.73 35.18
N GLY A 10 -21.39 11.31 34.04
CA GLY A 10 -20.22 10.85 33.33
C GLY A 10 -19.00 10.89 34.23
N TYR A 11 -18.40 9.73 34.47
CA TYR A 11 -17.13 9.65 35.19
C TYR A 11 -16.02 10.27 34.33
N TYR A 12 -15.61 11.46 34.69
CA TYR A 12 -14.39 12.09 34.18
C TYR A 12 -13.20 11.46 34.89
N LEU A 13 -12.58 10.46 34.28
CA LEU A 13 -11.23 10.05 34.60
C LEU A 13 -10.28 10.82 33.70
N GLU A 14 -9.62 11.82 34.30
CA GLU A 14 -8.46 12.55 33.76
C GLU A 14 -8.41 12.70 32.21
N GLY A 15 -9.35 13.46 31.64
CA GLY A 15 -9.27 13.90 30.25
C GLY A 15 -9.66 12.89 29.16
N ILE A 16 -10.06 11.66 29.52
CA ILE A 16 -10.53 10.67 28.55
C ILE A 16 -12.06 10.60 28.62
N CYS A 17 -12.73 11.28 27.71
CA CYS A 17 -14.17 11.15 27.51
C CYS A 17 -14.44 9.81 26.79
N ILE A 18 -14.79 8.75 27.53
CA ILE A 18 -15.26 7.49 26.93
C ILE A 18 -16.70 7.72 26.47
N TYR A 19 -16.85 8.22 25.26
CA TYR A 19 -18.15 8.32 24.59
C TYR A 19 -18.49 6.92 24.08
N ASN A 20 -19.31 6.19 24.84
CA ASN A 20 -19.86 4.91 24.41
C ASN A 20 -21.00 5.15 23.42
N GLN A 21 -20.62 5.58 22.21
CA GLN A 21 -21.57 5.86 21.15
C GLN A 21 -21.80 4.57 20.34
N PHE A 22 -22.92 3.90 20.57
CA PHE A 22 -23.37 2.85 19.66
C PHE A 22 -23.57 3.45 18.27
N MET A 23 -22.62 3.18 17.38
CA MET A 23 -22.66 3.66 16.01
C MET A 23 -23.84 3.04 15.27
N THR A 24 -24.72 3.86 14.72
CA THR A 24 -25.84 3.35 13.90
C THR A 24 -25.29 2.68 12.63
N ILE A 25 -26.06 1.74 12.05
CA ILE A 25 -25.68 1.07 10.79
C ILE A 25 -25.36 2.09 9.70
N LYS A 26 -26.14 3.17 9.60
CA LYS A 26 -25.92 4.26 8.64
C LYS A 26 -24.57 4.98 8.86
N GLU A 27 -24.24 5.27 10.11
CA GLU A 27 -22.95 5.90 10.48
C GLU A 27 -21.79 4.96 10.20
N PHE A 28 -21.95 3.66 10.47
CA PHE A 28 -20.95 2.66 10.12
C PHE A 28 -20.66 2.66 8.62
N PHE A 29 -21.67 2.53 7.76
CA PHE A 29 -21.47 2.55 6.31
C PHE A 29 -20.90 3.89 5.81
N SER A 30 -21.41 5.02 6.31
CA SER A 30 -20.90 6.34 5.90
C SER A 30 -19.43 6.54 6.32
N SER A 31 -19.02 6.00 7.48
CA SER A 31 -17.63 6.05 7.93
C SER A 31 -16.72 5.20 7.03
N ARG A 32 -17.21 4.03 6.56
CA ARG A 32 -16.45 3.18 5.61
C ARG A 32 -16.26 3.87 4.28
N ILE A 33 -17.32 4.46 3.71
CA ILE A 33 -17.21 5.22 2.44
C ILE A 33 -16.21 6.37 2.56
N ARG A 34 -16.24 7.12 3.68
CA ARG A 34 -15.25 8.17 3.92
C ARG A 34 -13.82 7.61 4.03
N ALA A 35 -13.65 6.45 4.68
CA ALA A 35 -12.34 5.79 4.78
C ALA A 35 -11.77 5.42 3.41
N PHE A 36 -12.60 4.86 2.51
CA PHE A 36 -12.19 4.64 1.11
C PHE A 36 -11.79 5.94 0.41
N GLY A 37 -12.55 7.01 0.59
CA GLY A 37 -12.20 8.32 0.04
C GLY A 37 -10.85 8.85 0.55
N HIS A 38 -10.49 8.60 1.81
CA HIS A 38 -9.17 8.93 2.35
C HIS A 38 -8.07 8.06 1.72
N ALA A 39 -8.31 6.74 1.58
CA ALA A 39 -7.37 5.83 0.96
C ALA A 39 -7.08 6.21 -0.51
N PHE A 40 -8.10 6.51 -1.30
CA PHE A 40 -7.91 6.97 -2.68
C PHE A 40 -7.15 8.30 -2.79
N ARG A 41 -7.36 9.24 -1.85
CA ARG A 41 -6.57 10.47 -1.80
C ARG A 41 -5.09 10.21 -1.47
N GLY A 42 -4.83 9.28 -0.55
CA GLY A 42 -3.47 8.83 -0.26
C GLY A 42 -2.79 8.23 -1.49
N TRP A 43 -3.50 7.37 -2.21
CA TRP A 43 -3.00 6.77 -3.46
C TRP A 43 -2.67 7.83 -4.52
N ALA A 44 -3.59 8.77 -4.74
CA ALA A 44 -3.38 9.86 -5.68
C ALA A 44 -2.21 10.77 -5.26
N PHE A 45 -1.99 10.97 -3.96
CA PHE A 45 -0.84 11.71 -3.44
C PHE A 45 0.47 11.01 -3.80
N VAL A 46 0.61 9.72 -3.48
CA VAL A 46 1.82 8.94 -3.79
C VAL A 46 2.12 8.95 -5.29
N LEU A 47 1.12 8.68 -6.13
CA LEU A 47 1.29 8.70 -7.59
C LEU A 47 1.67 10.08 -8.15
N ARG A 48 1.34 11.17 -7.47
CA ARG A 48 1.70 12.54 -7.92
C ARG A 48 3.03 13.01 -7.40
N THR A 49 3.49 12.52 -6.26
CA THR A 49 4.68 13.04 -5.58
C THR A 49 5.89 12.12 -5.66
N GLN A 50 5.66 10.78 -5.82
CA GLN A 50 6.74 9.80 -5.78
C GLN A 50 7.14 9.32 -7.18
N HIS A 51 8.37 9.63 -7.59
CA HIS A 51 8.94 9.14 -8.85
C HIS A 51 8.99 7.61 -8.92
N ASN A 52 9.31 6.95 -7.81
CA ASN A 52 9.38 5.50 -7.72
C ASN A 52 8.03 4.84 -7.99
N ALA A 53 6.92 5.44 -7.50
CA ALA A 53 5.57 4.94 -7.77
C ALA A 53 5.24 4.93 -9.27
N TRP A 54 5.75 5.89 -10.05
CA TRP A 54 5.62 5.89 -11.51
C TRP A 54 6.37 4.73 -12.15
N ILE A 55 7.62 4.50 -11.73
CA ILE A 55 8.44 3.39 -12.22
C ILE A 55 7.72 2.07 -11.93
N HIS A 56 7.28 1.85 -10.69
CA HIS A 56 6.55 0.65 -10.31
C HIS A 56 5.24 0.48 -11.08
N SER A 57 4.51 1.58 -11.36
CA SER A 57 3.28 1.54 -12.16
C SER A 57 3.54 1.10 -13.61
N VAL A 58 4.60 1.62 -14.23
CA VAL A 58 4.99 1.21 -15.59
C VAL A 58 5.38 -0.26 -15.63
N PHE A 59 6.24 -0.71 -14.69
CA PHE A 59 6.64 -2.11 -14.62
C PHE A 59 5.45 -3.04 -14.36
N ALA A 60 4.57 -2.70 -13.42
CA ALA A 60 3.36 -3.47 -13.15
C ALA A 60 2.46 -3.56 -14.39
N THR A 61 2.28 -2.46 -15.12
CA THR A 61 1.50 -2.45 -16.36
C THR A 61 2.12 -3.37 -17.42
N VAL A 62 3.44 -3.29 -17.63
CA VAL A 62 4.14 -4.17 -18.58
C VAL A 62 3.99 -5.63 -18.18
N VAL A 63 4.21 -5.97 -16.91
CA VAL A 63 4.05 -7.33 -16.38
C VAL A 63 2.65 -7.86 -16.61
N VAL A 64 1.63 -7.06 -16.34
CA VAL A 64 0.22 -7.44 -16.58
C VAL A 64 -0.06 -7.67 -18.06
N LEU A 65 0.37 -6.76 -18.94
CA LEU A 65 0.17 -6.90 -20.39
C LEU A 65 0.89 -8.13 -20.96
N VAL A 66 2.13 -8.36 -20.54
CA VAL A 66 2.90 -9.54 -20.95
C VAL A 66 2.26 -10.82 -20.42
N GLY A 67 1.82 -10.84 -19.15
CA GLY A 67 1.14 -11.99 -18.55
C GLY A 67 -0.17 -12.34 -19.28
N LEU A 68 -0.97 -11.34 -19.66
CA LEU A 68 -2.17 -11.54 -20.47
C LEU A 68 -1.84 -12.11 -21.86
N TRP A 69 -0.81 -11.58 -22.50
CA TRP A 69 -0.36 -12.06 -23.81
C TRP A 69 0.20 -13.49 -23.77
N LEU A 70 0.86 -13.88 -22.66
CA LEU A 70 1.40 -15.22 -22.45
C LEU A 70 0.32 -16.24 -22.09
N GLY A 71 -0.80 -15.78 -21.52
CA GLY A 71 -1.88 -16.67 -21.06
C GLY A 71 -1.54 -17.40 -19.76
N LEU A 72 -1.00 -16.67 -18.78
CA LEU A 72 -0.62 -17.20 -17.48
C LEU A 72 -1.77 -17.90 -16.76
N ASP A 73 -1.46 -18.90 -15.97
CA ASP A 73 -2.43 -19.61 -15.17
C ASP A 73 -2.86 -18.83 -13.90
N ARG A 74 -3.79 -19.39 -13.13
CA ARG A 74 -4.33 -18.72 -11.92
C ARG A 74 -3.30 -18.57 -10.80
N GLN A 75 -2.37 -19.52 -10.67
CA GLN A 75 -1.36 -19.50 -9.61
C GLN A 75 -0.33 -18.42 -9.91
N ASP A 76 0.12 -18.33 -11.15
CA ASP A 76 1.03 -17.28 -11.61
C ASP A 76 0.41 -15.89 -11.42
N TRP A 77 -0.87 -15.72 -11.77
CA TRP A 77 -1.59 -14.47 -11.54
C TRP A 77 -1.70 -14.11 -10.07
N ALA A 78 -1.98 -15.08 -9.20
CA ALA A 78 -2.05 -14.83 -7.76
C ALA A 78 -0.71 -14.32 -7.20
N ILE A 79 0.41 -14.91 -7.64
CA ILE A 79 1.75 -14.48 -7.23
C ILE A 79 2.07 -13.10 -7.79
N ILE A 80 1.78 -12.82 -9.05
CA ILE A 80 2.02 -11.50 -9.67
C ILE A 80 1.22 -10.41 -8.96
N VAL A 81 -0.07 -10.63 -8.71
CA VAL A 81 -0.92 -9.64 -8.00
C VAL A 81 -0.40 -9.38 -6.60
N LEU A 82 -0.03 -10.44 -5.86
CA LEU A 82 0.53 -10.31 -4.53
C LEU A 82 1.86 -9.53 -4.54
N THR A 83 2.72 -9.82 -5.52
CA THR A 83 4.02 -9.14 -5.69
C THR A 83 3.83 -7.65 -5.98
N ILE A 84 2.95 -7.30 -6.91
CA ILE A 84 2.63 -5.90 -7.23
C ILE A 84 2.07 -5.19 -6.00
N ALA A 85 1.11 -5.82 -5.29
CA ALA A 85 0.52 -5.26 -4.08
C ALA A 85 1.57 -5.03 -2.99
N MET A 86 2.51 -5.96 -2.80
CA MET A 86 3.61 -5.84 -1.84
C MET A 86 4.52 -4.64 -2.17
N VAL A 87 4.95 -4.48 -3.42
CA VAL A 87 5.81 -3.36 -3.84
C VAL A 87 5.12 -2.02 -3.58
N PHE A 88 3.86 -1.87 -3.97
CA PHE A 88 3.11 -0.63 -3.70
C PHE A 88 2.86 -0.39 -2.22
N THR A 89 2.58 -1.44 -1.44
CA THR A 89 2.39 -1.30 0.01
C THR A 89 3.65 -0.76 0.68
N VAL A 90 4.82 -1.29 0.32
CA VAL A 90 6.10 -0.82 0.88
C VAL A 90 6.37 0.63 0.45
N GLU A 91 6.10 1.00 -0.81
CA GLU A 91 6.22 2.38 -1.30
C GLU A 91 5.32 3.36 -0.54
N PHE A 92 4.07 2.97 -0.26
CA PHE A 92 3.14 3.79 0.51
C PHE A 92 3.57 3.97 1.96
N ILE A 93 4.07 2.90 2.60
CA ILE A 93 4.62 2.98 3.95
C ILE A 93 5.86 3.87 3.96
N ASN A 94 6.76 3.74 3.00
CA ASN A 94 7.93 4.60 2.87
C ASN A 94 7.52 6.08 2.75
N THR A 95 6.59 6.40 1.87
CA THR A 95 6.09 7.78 1.70
C THR A 95 5.48 8.33 3.00
N ALA A 96 4.75 7.51 3.75
CA ALA A 96 4.19 7.91 5.04
C ALA A 96 5.28 8.16 6.07
N ILE A 97 6.33 7.32 6.12
CA ILE A 97 7.50 7.51 6.99
C ILE A 97 8.23 8.80 6.64
N GLU A 98 8.47 9.08 5.35
CA GLU A 98 9.09 10.32 4.89
C GLU A 98 8.31 11.55 5.36
N ALA A 99 6.99 11.54 5.18
CA ALA A 99 6.13 12.65 5.62
C ALA A 99 6.18 12.87 7.13
N VAL A 100 6.21 11.80 7.94
CA VAL A 100 6.34 11.89 9.40
C VAL A 100 7.72 12.39 9.81
N VAL A 101 8.77 11.90 9.17
CA VAL A 101 10.15 12.35 9.43
C VAL A 101 10.31 13.83 9.09
N ASP A 102 9.79 14.30 7.97
CA ASP A 102 9.87 15.72 7.57
C ASP A 102 9.07 16.63 8.51
N LEU A 103 7.93 16.17 9.01
CA LEU A 103 7.16 16.89 10.01
C LEU A 103 7.89 16.98 11.36
N ALA A 104 8.52 15.86 11.80
CA ALA A 104 9.20 15.78 13.09
C ALA A 104 10.58 16.46 13.11
N SER A 105 11.25 16.53 11.97
CA SER A 105 12.61 17.06 11.83
C SER A 105 12.71 18.03 10.65
N PRO A 106 12.18 19.27 10.79
CA PRO A 106 12.27 20.28 9.75
C PRO A 106 13.69 20.80 9.52
N VAL A 107 14.60 20.53 10.47
CA VAL A 107 16.04 20.83 10.36
C VAL A 107 16.80 19.51 10.19
N HIS A 108 17.91 19.53 9.45
CA HIS A 108 18.74 18.35 9.18
C HIS A 108 19.17 17.66 10.49
N HIS A 109 18.71 16.41 10.66
CA HIS A 109 19.12 15.56 11.77
C HIS A 109 19.63 14.20 11.23
N PRO A 110 20.78 13.68 11.72
CA PRO A 110 21.36 12.43 11.21
C PRO A 110 20.41 11.24 11.27
N LEU A 111 19.63 11.10 12.36
CA LEU A 111 18.65 10.00 12.50
C LEU A 111 17.47 10.13 11.54
N ALA A 112 17.05 11.37 11.20
CA ALA A 112 16.03 11.60 10.20
C ALA A 112 16.47 11.08 8.83
N LYS A 113 17.74 11.33 8.46
CA LYS A 113 18.34 10.77 7.24
C LYS A 113 18.35 9.24 7.27
N VAL A 114 18.81 8.64 8.37
CA VAL A 114 18.82 7.18 8.52
C VAL A 114 17.42 6.59 8.34
N GLY A 115 16.39 7.20 8.95
CA GLY A 115 15.00 6.73 8.80
C GLY A 115 14.54 6.72 7.35
N LYS A 116 14.83 7.78 6.58
CA LYS A 116 14.52 7.87 5.15
C LYS A 116 15.33 6.84 4.32
N ASP A 117 16.62 6.71 4.57
CA ASP A 117 17.49 5.77 3.85
C ASP A 117 17.04 4.31 4.07
N VAL A 118 16.63 3.95 5.30
CA VAL A 118 16.08 2.61 5.61
C VAL A 118 14.74 2.37 4.90
N GLY A 119 13.86 3.37 4.88
CA GLY A 119 12.59 3.28 4.15
C GLY A 119 12.82 3.06 2.65
N ALA A 120 13.68 3.86 2.03
CA ALA A 120 14.08 3.68 0.63
C ALA A 120 14.73 2.31 0.37
N GLY A 121 15.56 1.81 1.30
CA GLY A 121 16.14 0.47 1.25
C GLY A 121 15.08 -0.64 1.23
N ALA A 122 14.01 -0.50 2.02
CA ALA A 122 12.90 -1.45 2.02
C ALA A 122 12.17 -1.50 0.67
N VAL A 123 11.94 -0.33 0.04
CA VAL A 123 11.37 -0.25 -1.32
C VAL A 123 12.27 -0.95 -2.33
N LEU A 124 13.58 -0.73 -2.27
CA LEU A 124 14.55 -1.37 -3.15
C LEU A 124 14.50 -2.90 -3.03
N VAL A 125 14.47 -3.44 -1.81
CA VAL A 125 14.36 -4.89 -1.58
C VAL A 125 13.07 -5.45 -2.17
N ALA A 126 11.93 -4.78 -1.95
CA ALA A 126 10.66 -5.20 -2.50
C ALA A 126 10.66 -5.17 -4.05
N ALA A 127 11.23 -4.14 -4.65
CA ALA A 127 11.35 -4.01 -6.10
C ALA A 127 12.24 -5.11 -6.70
N LEU A 128 13.42 -5.38 -6.11
CA LEU A 128 14.31 -6.47 -6.54
C LEU A 128 13.63 -7.84 -6.44
N ALA A 129 12.91 -8.10 -5.35
CA ALA A 129 12.13 -9.32 -5.22
C ALA A 129 11.07 -9.43 -6.32
N GLY A 130 10.40 -8.32 -6.62
CA GLY A 130 9.43 -8.25 -7.73
C GLY A 130 10.03 -8.56 -9.09
N VAL A 131 11.24 -8.05 -9.38
CA VAL A 131 11.97 -8.37 -10.61
C VAL A 131 12.30 -9.86 -10.69
N VAL A 132 12.83 -10.45 -9.61
CA VAL A 132 13.18 -11.87 -9.56
C VAL A 132 11.93 -12.73 -9.78
N ILE A 133 10.83 -12.46 -9.09
CA ILE A 133 9.57 -13.19 -9.22
C ILE A 133 9.02 -13.04 -10.65
N GLY A 134 9.04 -11.83 -11.20
CA GLY A 134 8.62 -11.56 -12.57
C GLY A 134 9.42 -12.36 -13.60
N LEU A 135 10.73 -12.44 -13.46
CA LEU A 135 11.59 -13.24 -14.35
C LEU A 135 11.32 -14.75 -14.21
N LEU A 136 11.08 -15.24 -13.01
CA LEU A 136 10.78 -16.66 -12.77
C LEU A 136 9.44 -17.07 -13.39
N ILE A 137 8.44 -16.21 -13.32
CA ILE A 137 7.09 -16.50 -13.83
C ILE A 137 6.99 -16.23 -15.33
N LEU A 138 7.44 -15.07 -15.79
CA LEU A 138 7.27 -14.69 -17.20
C LEU A 138 8.36 -15.26 -18.11
N GLY A 139 9.57 -15.51 -17.59
CA GLY A 139 10.73 -15.93 -18.38
C GLY A 139 10.50 -17.22 -19.16
N PRO A 140 10.11 -18.34 -18.51
CA PRO A 140 9.93 -19.61 -19.21
C PRO A 140 8.87 -19.57 -20.31
N PRO A 141 7.63 -19.09 -20.10
CA PRO A 141 6.62 -19.02 -21.14
C PRO A 141 6.96 -18.00 -22.23
N LEU A 142 7.64 -16.90 -21.88
CA LEU A 142 8.11 -15.92 -22.86
C LEU A 142 9.13 -16.54 -23.79
N TRP A 143 10.14 -17.25 -23.26
CA TRP A 143 11.16 -17.93 -24.03
C TRP A 143 10.56 -18.98 -24.98
N ALA A 144 9.65 -19.82 -24.48
CA ALA A 144 8.95 -20.82 -25.30
C ALA A 144 8.19 -20.17 -26.46
N LYS A 145 7.49 -19.05 -26.21
CA LYS A 145 6.71 -18.33 -27.23
C LYS A 145 7.60 -17.65 -28.26
N LEU A 146 8.76 -17.10 -27.86
CA LEU A 146 9.72 -16.51 -28.78
C LEU A 146 10.33 -17.55 -29.73
N ILE A 147 10.67 -18.76 -29.24
CA ILE A 147 11.16 -19.85 -30.08
C ILE A 147 10.09 -20.24 -31.12
N LEU A 148 8.82 -20.30 -30.76
CA LEU A 148 7.75 -20.62 -31.69
C LEU A 148 7.57 -19.55 -32.77
N ILE A 149 7.83 -18.29 -32.49
CA ILE A 149 7.67 -17.18 -33.44
C ILE A 149 8.90 -17.03 -34.35
N PHE A 150 10.11 -17.16 -33.80
CA PHE A 150 11.35 -16.85 -34.51
C PHE A 150 12.21 -18.07 -34.86
N GLY A 151 11.91 -19.23 -34.32
CA GLY A 151 12.69 -20.47 -34.49
C GLY A 151 12.36 -21.27 -35.77
N LYS A 152 11.83 -20.57 -36.81
CA LYS A 152 11.61 -21.15 -38.16
C LYS A 152 12.84 -21.00 -39.01
#